data_7df6acf9608053533aa9e954dbcb30b8
#
_entry.id   7df6acf9608053533aa9e954dbcb30b8
#
_cell.length_a   1.000
_cell.length_b   1.000
_cell.length_c   1.000
_cell.angle_alpha   90.00
_cell.angle_beta   90.00
_cell.angle_gamma   90.00
#
_symmetry.space_group_name_H-M   'P 1'
#
loop_
_entity.id
_entity.type
_entity.pdbx_description
1 polymer ?
#
loop_
_entity_poly.entity_id
_entity_poly.type
_entity_poly.pdbx_seq_one_letter_code
_entity_poly.pdbx_strand_id
1 'polypeptide(L)'
;EAWSDAHPGKTVHDWRRDNVNRMIADVYHTIQATKPYVAFGVSPFGIWTTNTNVAEEEGIPLPSGISGGNMYQEIYCDPVAWLKEGTVDYLSPQLYWKIGGAQDYNKLCAWWTDLANRFGKQFYSSMALYRYAENNSSNTGYYKNTDEFKNQTLKNRSANYDNAPGNVFYNTLAWVYDMPFRNKFKTDVFQYPALTP
;
A
#
# COMPACT_ATOMS: atom_id res chain seq x y z
N GLU A 1 20.87 25.63 4.03
CA GLU A 1 21.31 26.38 5.24
C GLU A 1 20.12 26.57 6.20
N ALA A 2 19.09 27.36 5.89
CA ALA A 2 18.00 27.67 6.82
C ALA A 2 17.27 26.43 7.42
N TRP A 3 17.11 25.35 6.66
CA TRP A 3 16.47 24.14 7.18
C TRP A 3 17.39 23.39 8.15
N SER A 4 18.68 23.23 7.81
CA SER A 4 19.67 22.56 8.69
C SER A 4 19.92 23.33 9.98
N ASP A 5 19.89 24.68 9.94
CA ASP A 5 20.02 25.51 11.12
C ASP A 5 18.85 25.33 12.10
N ALA A 6 17.65 25.15 11.55
CA ALA A 6 16.44 24.85 12.33
C ALA A 6 16.35 23.38 12.81
N HIS A 7 17.15 22.47 12.21
CA HIS A 7 17.11 21.03 12.48
C HIS A 7 18.51 20.46 12.74
N PRO A 8 19.17 20.84 13.84
CA PRO A 8 20.53 20.39 14.14
C PRO A 8 20.61 18.87 14.25
N GLY A 9 21.63 18.28 13.62
CA GLY A 9 21.84 16.83 13.59
C GLY A 9 21.06 16.07 12.50
N LYS A 10 20.15 16.72 11.78
CA LYS A 10 19.45 16.13 10.64
C LYS A 10 20.29 16.19 9.36
N THR A 11 20.08 15.22 8.49
CA THR A 11 20.83 15.05 7.23
C THR A 11 20.08 15.64 6.02
N VAL A 12 20.73 15.69 4.86
CA VAL A 12 20.07 16.02 3.58
C VAL A 12 18.98 15.01 3.22
N HIS A 13 19.08 13.76 3.66
CA HIS A 13 18.06 12.73 3.46
C HIS A 13 16.80 13.04 4.29
N ASP A 14 16.98 13.53 5.51
CA ASP A 14 15.86 13.97 6.36
C ASP A 14 15.16 15.19 5.76
N TRP A 15 15.91 16.14 5.25
CA TRP A 15 15.38 17.31 4.53
C TRP A 15 14.56 16.92 3.29
N ARG A 16 15.04 15.95 2.52
CA ARG A 16 14.30 15.46 1.35
C ARG A 16 13.00 14.77 1.74
N ARG A 17 13.04 13.97 2.79
CA ARG A 17 11.85 13.29 3.33
C ARG A 17 10.85 14.30 3.88
N ASP A 18 11.31 15.30 4.63
CA ASP A 18 10.48 16.41 5.11
C ASP A 18 9.79 17.16 3.96
N ASN A 19 10.48 17.39 2.84
CA ASN A 19 9.86 18.02 1.67
C ASN A 19 8.76 17.13 1.06
N VAL A 20 8.94 15.81 1.00
CA VAL A 20 7.89 14.89 0.53
C VAL A 20 6.72 14.91 1.50
N ASN A 21 6.97 14.82 2.81
CA ASN A 21 5.92 14.84 3.82
C ASN A 21 5.13 16.16 3.78
N ARG A 22 5.80 17.30 3.65
CA ARG A 22 5.13 18.60 3.48
C ARG A 22 4.29 18.68 2.22
N MET A 23 4.79 18.18 1.09
CA MET A 23 4.01 18.12 -0.15
C MET A 23 2.71 17.32 0.04
N ILE A 24 2.77 16.17 0.70
CA ILE A 24 1.58 15.36 1.01
C ILE A 24 0.62 16.13 1.91
N ALA A 25 1.13 16.77 2.96
CA ALA A 25 0.32 17.57 3.87
C ALA A 25 -0.34 18.77 3.17
N ASP A 26 0.39 19.49 2.31
CA ASP A 26 -0.14 20.64 1.58
C ASP A 26 -1.27 20.22 0.62
N VAL A 27 -1.13 19.10 -0.06
CA VAL A 27 -2.20 18.53 -0.92
C VAL A 27 -3.41 18.17 -0.09
N TYR A 28 -3.22 17.46 1.03
CA TYR A 28 -4.30 17.09 1.95
C TYR A 28 -5.07 18.32 2.44
N HIS A 29 -4.37 19.30 3.01
CA HIS A 29 -4.99 20.51 3.54
C HIS A 29 -5.70 21.33 2.45
N THR A 30 -5.16 21.37 1.25
CA THR A 30 -5.81 22.03 0.11
C THR A 30 -7.13 21.35 -0.28
N ILE A 31 -7.16 20.01 -0.27
CA ILE A 31 -8.38 19.22 -0.51
C ILE A 31 -9.40 19.50 0.60
N GLN A 32 -8.97 19.41 1.87
CA GLN A 32 -9.85 19.66 3.02
C GLN A 32 -10.44 21.07 3.02
N ALA A 33 -9.67 22.06 2.61
CA ALA A 33 -10.14 23.44 2.52
C ALA A 33 -11.12 23.69 1.37
N THR A 34 -11.01 22.91 0.27
CA THR A 34 -11.76 23.15 -0.97
C THR A 34 -12.97 22.23 -1.11
N LYS A 35 -12.77 20.93 -0.77
CA LYS A 35 -13.76 19.84 -0.90
C LYS A 35 -13.61 18.84 0.24
N PRO A 36 -14.03 19.17 1.47
CA PRO A 36 -13.77 18.34 2.66
C PRO A 36 -14.42 16.96 2.62
N TYR A 37 -15.33 16.71 1.69
CA TYR A 37 -15.96 15.42 1.46
C TYR A 37 -15.14 14.48 0.54
N VAL A 38 -14.01 14.97 -0.02
CA VAL A 38 -13.15 14.15 -0.88
C VAL A 38 -12.06 13.50 -0.02
N ALA A 39 -12.04 12.17 -0.02
CA ALA A 39 -10.97 11.42 0.63
C ALA A 39 -9.68 11.48 -0.20
N PHE A 40 -8.55 11.72 0.47
CA PHE A 40 -7.22 11.74 -0.12
C PHE A 40 -6.42 10.52 0.31
N GLY A 41 -5.85 9.82 -0.66
CA GLY A 41 -5.00 8.66 -0.40
C GLY A 41 -3.78 8.61 -1.30
N VAL A 42 -2.78 7.89 -0.84
CA VAL A 42 -1.52 7.69 -1.56
C VAL A 42 -1.27 6.21 -1.77
N SER A 43 -0.65 5.88 -2.91
CA SER A 43 -0.22 4.51 -3.25
C SER A 43 1.30 4.40 -3.16
N PRO A 44 1.87 4.24 -1.95
CA PRO A 44 3.31 4.06 -1.77
C PRO A 44 3.76 2.69 -2.27
N PHE A 45 5.06 2.48 -2.37
CA PHE A 45 5.60 1.14 -2.54
C PHE A 45 5.24 0.24 -1.35
N GLY A 46 5.11 -1.06 -1.59
CA GLY A 46 4.61 -2.04 -0.61
C GLY A 46 5.56 -2.36 0.55
N ILE A 47 6.81 -1.91 0.51
CA ILE A 47 7.77 -2.01 1.61
C ILE A 47 8.20 -0.59 2.01
N TRP A 48 7.91 -0.22 3.26
CA TRP A 48 8.29 1.08 3.81
C TRP A 48 9.80 1.18 4.01
N THR A 49 10.34 0.35 4.89
CA THR A 49 11.78 0.26 5.18
C THR A 49 12.17 -1.17 5.54
N THR A 50 13.44 -1.48 5.36
CA THR A 50 14.08 -2.70 5.87
C THR A 50 15.11 -2.37 6.95
N ASN A 51 15.23 -1.10 7.34
CA ASN A 51 16.15 -0.64 8.37
C ASN A 51 15.48 -0.74 9.76
N THR A 52 15.99 -1.63 10.59
CA THR A 52 15.47 -1.87 11.95
C THR A 52 15.62 -0.65 12.86
N ASN A 53 16.68 0.15 12.71
CA ASN A 53 16.85 1.35 13.53
C ASN A 53 15.73 2.38 13.25
N VAL A 54 15.37 2.59 11.98
CA VAL A 54 14.26 3.47 11.62
C VAL A 54 12.95 2.94 12.22
N ALA A 55 12.73 1.64 12.14
CA ALA A 55 11.54 1.00 12.67
C ALA A 55 11.44 1.15 14.21
N GLU A 56 12.55 0.98 14.91
CA GLU A 56 12.65 1.14 16.36
C GLU A 56 12.43 2.59 16.78
N GLU A 57 13.07 3.55 16.12
CA GLU A 57 12.89 4.99 16.37
C GLU A 57 11.44 5.43 16.17
N GLU A 58 10.78 4.88 15.15
CA GLU A 58 9.37 5.17 14.86
C GLU A 58 8.37 4.35 15.72
N GLY A 59 8.85 3.34 16.46
CA GLY A 59 8.01 2.43 17.25
C GLY A 59 7.08 1.57 16.38
N ILE A 60 7.52 1.23 15.17
CA ILE A 60 6.77 0.43 14.20
C ILE A 60 7.52 -0.86 13.90
N PRO A 61 7.08 -2.01 14.41
CA PRO A 61 7.73 -3.29 14.13
C PRO A 61 7.64 -3.65 12.64
N LEU A 62 8.73 -4.15 12.07
CA LEU A 62 8.77 -4.61 10.68
C LEU A 62 8.16 -6.01 10.54
N PRO A 63 7.58 -6.34 9.38
CA PRO A 63 7.09 -7.68 9.11
C PRO A 63 8.27 -8.66 9.02
N SER A 64 8.19 -9.76 9.78
CA SER A 64 9.26 -10.75 9.87
C SER A 64 9.55 -11.45 8.54
N GLY A 65 10.83 -11.53 8.17
CA GLY A 65 11.31 -12.24 6.98
C GLY A 65 10.96 -11.56 5.65
N ILE A 66 10.64 -10.26 5.66
CA ILE A 66 10.51 -9.45 4.45
C ILE A 66 11.88 -8.86 4.10
N SER A 67 12.22 -8.95 2.81
CA SER A 67 13.41 -8.31 2.24
C SER A 67 13.04 -7.55 0.96
N GLY A 68 13.79 -6.52 0.61
CA GLY A 68 13.55 -5.71 -0.58
C GLY A 68 14.09 -4.30 -0.45
N GLY A 69 13.58 -3.38 -1.25
CA GLY A 69 14.00 -1.98 -1.25
C GLY A 69 13.63 -1.26 0.04
N ASN A 70 14.40 -0.23 0.36
CA ASN A 70 14.19 0.66 1.51
C ASN A 70 13.63 2.00 0.99
N MET A 71 12.33 2.07 0.79
CA MET A 71 11.69 3.23 0.15
C MET A 71 11.75 4.49 1.02
N TYR A 72 11.81 4.32 2.33
CA TYR A 72 12.06 5.40 3.27
C TYR A 72 13.37 6.16 2.96
N GLN A 73 14.39 5.45 2.52
CA GLN A 73 15.71 6.01 2.26
C GLN A 73 15.98 6.25 0.76
N GLU A 74 15.53 5.36 -0.11
CA GLU A 74 15.82 5.42 -1.54
C GLU A 74 15.04 6.52 -2.26
N ILE A 75 13.77 6.73 -1.89
CA ILE A 75 12.87 7.72 -2.51
C ILE A 75 12.19 8.64 -1.49
N TYR A 76 12.63 8.61 -0.22
CA TYR A 76 12.12 9.47 0.84
C TYR A 76 10.61 9.33 1.10
N CYS A 77 10.07 8.13 0.85
CA CYS A 77 8.67 7.81 1.01
C CYS A 77 8.40 7.37 2.47
N ASP A 78 7.64 8.17 3.21
CA ASP A 78 7.36 7.93 4.62
C ASP A 78 5.86 7.89 4.94
N PRO A 79 5.16 6.83 4.54
CA PRO A 79 3.73 6.68 4.82
C PRO A 79 3.43 6.56 6.32
N VAL A 80 4.41 6.21 7.16
CA VAL A 80 4.24 6.19 8.61
C VAL A 80 4.07 7.61 9.15
N ALA A 81 4.87 8.57 8.69
CA ALA A 81 4.70 9.97 9.03
C ALA A 81 3.32 10.50 8.58
N TRP A 82 2.88 10.18 7.36
CA TRP A 82 1.58 10.63 6.85
C TRP A 82 0.40 10.10 7.65
N LEU A 83 0.50 8.85 8.15
CA LEU A 83 -0.49 8.27 9.05
C LEU A 83 -0.48 8.94 10.43
N LYS A 84 0.71 9.16 11.00
CA LYS A 84 0.88 9.82 12.31
C LYS A 84 0.36 11.27 12.31
N GLU A 85 0.65 12.00 11.24
CA GLU A 85 0.23 13.40 11.06
C GLU A 85 -1.22 13.52 10.60
N GLY A 86 -1.84 12.42 10.16
CA GLY A 86 -3.22 12.39 9.69
C GLY A 86 -3.42 13.02 8.31
N THR A 87 -2.37 13.18 7.52
CA THR A 87 -2.36 13.87 6.21
C THR A 87 -2.76 12.97 5.03
N VAL A 88 -3.34 11.82 5.33
CA VAL A 88 -4.02 10.93 4.37
C VAL A 88 -5.29 10.37 5.00
N ASP A 89 -6.28 10.04 4.20
CA ASP A 89 -7.50 9.34 4.64
C ASP A 89 -7.34 7.82 4.48
N TYR A 90 -6.59 7.40 3.46
CA TYR A 90 -6.27 6.00 3.21
C TYR A 90 -4.90 5.83 2.57
N LEU A 91 -4.38 4.61 2.63
CA LEU A 91 -3.22 4.17 1.87
C LEU A 91 -3.58 2.99 0.96
N SER A 92 -2.97 2.98 -0.24
CA SER A 92 -3.08 1.86 -1.20
C SER A 92 -1.69 1.36 -1.60
N PRO A 93 -0.93 0.73 -0.69
CA PRO A 93 0.42 0.26 -0.97
C PRO A 93 0.46 -0.76 -2.11
N GLN A 94 1.49 -0.68 -2.95
CA GLN A 94 1.72 -1.54 -4.10
C GLN A 94 2.28 -2.89 -3.65
N LEU A 95 1.40 -3.82 -3.25
CA LEU A 95 1.76 -5.17 -2.85
C LEU A 95 1.90 -6.06 -4.10
N TYR A 96 2.86 -5.74 -4.95
CA TYR A 96 3.03 -6.34 -6.28
C TYR A 96 3.84 -7.64 -6.24
N TRP A 97 3.71 -8.41 -5.16
CA TRP A 97 4.34 -9.70 -4.95
C TRP A 97 3.28 -10.78 -4.69
N LYS A 98 3.65 -12.03 -5.01
CA LYS A 98 2.77 -13.18 -4.77
C LYS A 98 2.75 -13.57 -3.29
N ILE A 99 1.80 -14.41 -2.95
CA ILE A 99 1.74 -15.09 -1.66
C ILE A 99 2.97 -16.00 -1.53
N GLY A 100 3.68 -15.87 -0.41
CA GLY A 100 4.95 -16.56 -0.16
C GLY A 100 6.17 -15.84 -0.73
N GLY A 101 7.36 -16.30 -0.37
CA GLY A 101 8.64 -15.73 -0.81
C GLY A 101 9.15 -14.60 0.08
N ALA A 102 10.15 -13.87 -0.44
CA ALA A 102 10.85 -12.83 0.32
C ALA A 102 10.05 -11.53 0.52
N GLN A 103 9.07 -11.28 -0.34
CA GLN A 103 8.11 -10.17 -0.24
C GLN A 103 6.68 -10.72 -0.11
N ASP A 104 6.47 -11.62 0.84
CA ASP A 104 5.21 -12.33 1.00
C ASP A 104 4.00 -11.38 1.13
N TYR A 105 3.10 -11.43 0.15
CA TYR A 105 1.87 -10.66 0.15
C TYR A 105 1.08 -10.77 1.46
N ASN A 106 0.94 -11.97 2.00
CA ASN A 106 0.16 -12.20 3.22
C ASN A 106 0.71 -11.45 4.43
N LYS A 107 2.05 -11.43 4.56
CA LYS A 107 2.73 -10.72 5.65
C LYS A 107 2.62 -9.21 5.49
N LEU A 108 2.86 -8.71 4.27
CA LEU A 108 2.76 -7.29 3.97
C LEU A 108 1.33 -6.77 4.11
N CYS A 109 0.34 -7.53 3.62
CA CYS A 109 -1.07 -7.18 3.75
C CYS A 109 -1.48 -7.07 5.22
N ALA A 110 -1.11 -8.03 6.06
CA ALA A 110 -1.39 -7.97 7.49
C ALA A 110 -0.71 -6.78 8.16
N TRP A 111 0.58 -6.55 7.86
CA TRP A 111 1.34 -5.44 8.43
C TRP A 111 0.74 -4.06 8.06
N TRP A 112 0.37 -3.85 6.80
CA TRP A 112 -0.27 -2.60 6.37
C TRP A 112 -1.66 -2.41 6.97
N THR A 113 -2.41 -3.49 7.14
CA THR A 113 -3.71 -3.48 7.83
C THR A 113 -3.56 -3.02 9.28
N ASP A 114 -2.65 -3.66 10.01
CA ASP A 114 -2.39 -3.32 11.42
C ASP A 114 -1.90 -1.87 11.56
N LEU A 115 -1.03 -1.44 10.65
CA LEU A 115 -0.51 -0.08 10.64
C LEU A 115 -1.63 0.95 10.39
N ALA A 116 -2.45 0.76 9.36
CA ALA A 116 -3.55 1.67 9.05
C ALA A 116 -4.59 1.73 10.18
N ASN A 117 -4.96 0.57 10.73
CA ASN A 117 -5.90 0.46 11.84
C ASN A 117 -5.39 1.18 13.09
N ARG A 118 -4.09 1.07 13.39
CA ARG A 118 -3.44 1.75 14.52
C ARG A 118 -3.63 3.26 14.49
N PHE A 119 -3.73 3.85 13.29
CA PHE A 119 -3.94 5.28 13.10
C PHE A 119 -5.38 5.65 12.69
N GLY A 120 -6.31 4.70 12.72
CA GLY A 120 -7.71 4.92 12.36
C GLY A 120 -7.91 5.32 10.90
N LYS A 121 -7.02 4.84 10.00
CA LYS A 121 -7.08 5.13 8.57
C LYS A 121 -7.41 3.86 7.76
N GLN A 122 -7.92 4.04 6.54
CA GLN A 122 -8.28 2.92 5.67
C GLN A 122 -7.07 2.38 4.90
N PHE A 123 -7.12 1.09 4.60
CA PHE A 123 -6.12 0.40 3.78
C PHE A 123 -6.79 -0.32 2.62
N TYR A 124 -6.30 -0.06 1.41
CA TYR A 124 -6.72 -0.73 0.18
C TYR A 124 -5.51 -1.39 -0.47
N SER A 125 -5.44 -2.71 -0.44
CA SER A 125 -4.32 -3.44 -1.06
C SER A 125 -4.29 -3.22 -2.57
N SER A 126 -3.18 -2.69 -3.10
CA SER A 126 -2.96 -2.59 -4.54
C SER A 126 -2.24 -3.83 -5.07
N MET A 127 -2.82 -4.47 -6.08
CA MET A 127 -2.37 -5.74 -6.65
C MET A 127 -1.95 -5.58 -8.10
N ALA A 128 -0.89 -6.29 -8.51
CA ALA A 128 -0.30 -6.23 -9.86
C ALA A 128 -1.08 -7.05 -10.89
N LEU A 129 -2.34 -6.72 -11.14
CA LEU A 129 -3.19 -7.50 -12.06
C LEU A 129 -2.68 -7.50 -13.52
N TYR A 130 -1.89 -6.51 -13.93
CA TYR A 130 -1.25 -6.49 -15.26
C TYR A 130 -0.40 -7.74 -15.50
N ARG A 131 0.21 -8.31 -14.45
CA ARG A 131 1.03 -9.52 -14.53
C ARG A 131 0.26 -10.77 -14.94
N TYR A 132 -1.05 -10.77 -14.75
CA TYR A 132 -1.90 -11.87 -15.21
C TYR A 132 -1.85 -12.06 -16.73
N ALA A 133 -1.70 -10.99 -17.48
CA ALA A 133 -1.66 -11.02 -18.95
C ALA A 133 -0.25 -11.20 -19.53
N GLU A 134 0.80 -11.04 -18.72
CA GLU A 134 2.19 -11.04 -19.19
C GLU A 134 2.86 -12.41 -19.00
N ASN A 135 3.09 -13.11 -20.11
CA ASN A 135 3.81 -14.39 -20.11
C ASN A 135 5.32 -14.17 -20.23
N ASN A 136 5.97 -13.90 -19.10
CA ASN A 136 7.42 -13.76 -19.04
C ASN A 136 7.98 -14.34 -17.72
N SER A 137 9.31 -14.49 -17.63
CA SER A 137 9.99 -15.10 -16.49
C SER A 137 9.76 -14.33 -15.15
N SER A 138 9.54 -13.02 -15.22
CA SER A 138 9.28 -12.18 -14.03
C SER A 138 7.89 -12.38 -13.47
N ASN A 139 6.97 -12.98 -14.22
CA ASN A 139 5.57 -13.17 -13.86
C ASN A 139 5.23 -14.63 -13.53
N THR A 140 6.23 -15.43 -13.22
CA THR A 140 6.04 -16.82 -12.78
C THR A 140 5.12 -16.87 -11.55
N GLY A 141 3.99 -17.58 -11.70
CA GLY A 141 2.96 -17.68 -10.67
C GLY A 141 1.82 -16.66 -10.78
N TYR A 142 1.93 -15.65 -11.66
CA TYR A 142 0.86 -14.69 -11.96
C TYR A 142 0.15 -14.94 -13.28
N TYR A 143 0.91 -15.34 -14.32
CA TYR A 143 0.37 -15.50 -15.66
C TYR A 143 -0.80 -16.50 -15.71
N LYS A 144 -1.96 -16.01 -16.11
CA LYS A 144 -3.24 -16.76 -16.13
C LYS A 144 -3.61 -17.46 -14.82
N ASN A 145 -3.04 -17.01 -13.69
CA ASN A 145 -3.30 -17.56 -12.37
C ASN A 145 -4.35 -16.71 -11.63
N THR A 146 -5.62 -16.98 -11.89
CA THR A 146 -6.73 -16.29 -11.22
C THR A 146 -6.75 -16.56 -9.71
N ASP A 147 -6.31 -17.76 -9.28
CA ASP A 147 -6.34 -18.14 -7.86
C ASP A 147 -5.36 -17.33 -7.02
N GLU A 148 -4.23 -16.89 -7.57
CA GLU A 148 -3.33 -15.98 -6.86
C GLU A 148 -4.05 -14.68 -6.48
N PHE A 149 -4.71 -14.01 -7.44
CA PHE A 149 -5.44 -12.76 -7.18
C PHE A 149 -6.67 -12.96 -6.30
N LYS A 150 -7.38 -14.07 -6.47
CA LYS A 150 -8.47 -14.47 -5.58
C LYS A 150 -7.98 -14.59 -4.14
N ASN A 151 -6.90 -15.35 -3.91
CA ASN A 151 -6.36 -15.59 -2.58
C ASN A 151 -5.85 -14.30 -1.94
N GLN A 152 -5.21 -13.41 -2.71
CA GLN A 152 -4.82 -12.08 -2.24
C GLN A 152 -6.03 -11.25 -1.80
N THR A 153 -7.11 -11.25 -2.59
CA THR A 153 -8.35 -10.54 -2.24
C THR A 153 -9.00 -11.08 -0.97
N LEU A 154 -9.08 -12.41 -0.86
CA LEU A 154 -9.65 -13.05 0.33
C LEU A 154 -8.78 -12.82 1.57
N LYS A 155 -7.45 -12.82 1.42
CA LYS A 155 -6.53 -12.50 2.50
C LYS A 155 -6.72 -11.06 2.99
N ASN A 156 -6.84 -10.10 2.09
CA ASN A 156 -7.11 -8.71 2.46
C ASN A 156 -8.42 -8.58 3.22
N ARG A 157 -9.50 -9.22 2.74
CA ARG A 157 -10.79 -9.22 3.43
C ARG A 157 -10.70 -9.79 4.84
N SER A 158 -10.00 -10.91 5.03
CA SER A 158 -9.85 -11.53 6.34
C SER A 158 -8.97 -10.73 7.30
N ALA A 159 -7.92 -10.08 6.80
CA ALA A 159 -7.03 -9.27 7.61
C ALA A 159 -7.65 -7.92 8.02
N ASN A 160 -8.52 -7.37 7.19
CA ASN A 160 -9.04 -6.01 7.30
C ASN A 160 -10.58 -5.99 7.50
N TYR A 161 -11.12 -6.99 8.19
CA TYR A 161 -12.55 -7.22 8.28
C TYR A 161 -13.33 -6.03 8.86
N ASP A 162 -12.79 -5.39 9.88
CA ASP A 162 -13.45 -4.30 10.59
C ASP A 162 -13.22 -2.91 9.98
N ASN A 163 -12.44 -2.79 8.91
CA ASN A 163 -12.04 -1.51 8.32
C ASN A 163 -12.28 -1.44 6.81
N ALA A 164 -13.50 -1.77 6.37
CA ALA A 164 -13.99 -1.64 5.00
C ALA A 164 -12.97 -2.12 3.93
N PRO A 165 -12.63 -3.42 3.92
CA PRO A 165 -11.55 -3.94 3.10
C PRO A 165 -11.85 -3.80 1.61
N GLY A 166 -10.99 -3.07 0.90
CA GLY A 166 -11.05 -2.91 -0.55
C GLY A 166 -9.74 -3.30 -1.22
N ASN A 167 -9.80 -3.52 -2.54
CA ASN A 167 -8.63 -3.84 -3.34
C ASN A 167 -8.54 -2.90 -4.54
N VAL A 168 -7.32 -2.52 -4.88
CA VAL A 168 -7.01 -1.81 -6.13
C VAL A 168 -6.33 -2.78 -7.09
N PHE A 169 -6.92 -2.97 -8.26
CA PHE A 169 -6.38 -3.86 -9.30
C PHE A 169 -5.65 -3.03 -10.36
N TYR A 170 -4.34 -3.05 -10.34
CA TYR A 170 -3.54 -2.38 -11.34
C TYR A 170 -3.03 -3.41 -12.38
N ASN A 171 -3.64 -3.46 -13.57
CA ASN A 171 -4.67 -2.61 -14.15
C ASN A 171 -5.95 -3.37 -14.51
N THR A 172 -6.83 -2.75 -15.31
CA THR A 172 -8.15 -3.30 -15.68
C THR A 172 -8.14 -4.28 -16.85
N LEU A 173 -7.02 -4.52 -17.51
CA LEU A 173 -6.96 -5.31 -18.75
C LEU A 173 -7.58 -6.71 -18.61
N ALA A 174 -7.26 -7.44 -17.54
CA ALA A 174 -7.84 -8.76 -17.32
C ALA A 174 -9.36 -8.70 -17.08
N TRP A 175 -9.85 -7.65 -16.44
CA TRP A 175 -11.29 -7.42 -16.24
C TRP A 175 -12.05 -7.18 -17.54
N VAL A 176 -11.42 -6.51 -18.49
CA VAL A 176 -12.06 -6.15 -19.77
C VAL A 176 -11.96 -7.29 -20.79
N TYR A 177 -10.78 -7.89 -20.93
CA TYR A 177 -10.47 -8.77 -22.05
C TYR A 177 -10.41 -10.26 -21.71
N ASP A 178 -10.43 -10.65 -20.42
CA ASP A 178 -10.34 -12.07 -20.03
C ASP A 178 -11.67 -12.53 -19.35
N MET A 179 -12.54 -13.12 -20.15
CA MET A 179 -13.83 -13.66 -19.67
C MET A 179 -13.66 -14.74 -18.59
N PRO A 180 -12.75 -15.73 -18.74
CA PRO A 180 -12.51 -16.72 -17.69
C PRO A 180 -12.11 -16.09 -16.35
N PHE A 181 -11.19 -15.11 -16.36
CA PHE A 181 -10.80 -14.37 -15.15
C PHE A 181 -12.01 -13.71 -14.49
N ARG A 182 -12.76 -12.91 -15.26
CA ARG A 182 -13.90 -12.16 -14.77
C ARG A 182 -14.99 -13.07 -14.18
N ASN A 183 -15.33 -14.16 -14.90
CA ASN A 183 -16.35 -15.09 -14.45
C ASN A 183 -15.96 -15.80 -13.16
N LYS A 184 -14.69 -16.22 -13.03
CA LYS A 184 -14.18 -16.84 -11.80
C LYS A 184 -14.25 -15.87 -10.61
N PHE A 185 -13.82 -14.62 -10.79
CA PHE A 185 -13.94 -13.61 -9.73
C PHE A 185 -15.38 -13.32 -9.34
N LYS A 186 -16.30 -13.21 -10.32
CA LYS A 186 -17.72 -13.02 -10.04
C LYS A 186 -18.28 -14.15 -9.18
N THR A 187 -17.92 -15.39 -9.52
CA THR A 187 -18.41 -16.58 -8.80
C THR A 187 -17.77 -16.75 -7.43
N ASP A 188 -16.45 -16.55 -7.34
CA ASP A 188 -15.68 -16.96 -6.15
C ASP A 188 -15.47 -15.82 -5.14
N VAL A 189 -15.54 -14.55 -5.59
CA VAL A 189 -15.17 -13.39 -4.77
C VAL A 189 -16.26 -12.34 -4.69
N PHE A 190 -16.88 -11.99 -5.81
CA PHE A 190 -17.87 -10.91 -5.91
C PHE A 190 -19.29 -11.44 -6.14
N GLN A 191 -19.71 -12.42 -5.35
CA GLN A 191 -21.05 -13.01 -5.44
C GLN A 191 -22.17 -12.01 -5.14
N TYR A 192 -21.88 -11.06 -4.27
CA TYR A 192 -22.83 -10.04 -3.83
C TYR A 192 -22.24 -8.64 -4.08
N PRO A 193 -23.09 -7.64 -4.36
CA PRO A 193 -22.66 -6.25 -4.40
C PRO A 193 -22.05 -5.84 -3.05
N ALA A 194 -20.92 -5.13 -3.10
CA ALA A 194 -20.37 -4.49 -1.91
C ALA A 194 -21.20 -3.25 -1.57
N LEU A 195 -21.45 -3.04 -0.29
CA LEU A 195 -21.95 -1.76 0.19
C LEU A 195 -20.80 -0.75 0.18
N THR A 196 -21.10 0.50 -0.09
CA THR A 196 -20.14 1.60 0.11
C THR A 196 -19.85 1.74 1.59
N PRO A 197 -18.58 1.93 1.97
CA PRO A 197 -18.21 2.17 3.35
C PRO A 197 -18.83 3.44 3.92
#